data_693812774a24f7f548f6ee4b45d666c8
#
_entry.id   693812774a24f7f548f6ee4b45d666c8
#
_cell.length_a   1.000
_cell.length_b   1.000
_cell.length_c   1.000
_cell.angle_alpha   90.00
_cell.angle_beta   90.00
_cell.angle_gamma   90.00
#
_symmetry.space_group_name_H-M   'P 1'
#
loop_
_entity.id
_entity.type
_entity.pdbx_description
1 polymer ?
#
loop_
_entity_poly.entity_id
_entity_poly.type
_entity_poly.pdbx_seq_one_letter_code
_entity_poly.pdbx_strand_id
1 'polypeptide(L)'
;MSRINPDSDQVLKFMGDGYQIHKETEDISIQIASFQLDDINYFATYFRPLKYDKPKALVFICHGYGEYFSETYDEVCKELASNGILAFGHDHKGHGKTGGERVHVNSMDDYVRPMLLHIKKLSKDFNDELPIFALGHSMGGLITTYAGIEGQNLFKGLIFMGPLIKMDPNIATPVKKQLAHWLQAVLPKFSLGYLEHEAITRDKTVVERVKEDKLIWHGGFRVRHSHVLLKATDDLQDGNMLKKIHVPVLIFQGNKDRLVLPEGAKFLNQSVSSTDKKLVTFEEAFHNLFVELPDVKVPVIKEVVEWILKHI
;
A
#
# COMPACT_ATOMS: atom_id res chain seq x y z
N MET A 1 -7.44 -6.12 -20.80
CA MET A 1 -7.50 -6.35 -19.33
C MET A 1 -7.95 -7.79 -19.14
N SER A 2 -7.05 -8.68 -18.74
CA SER A 2 -7.44 -10.01 -18.28
C SER A 2 -8.19 -9.81 -16.96
N ARG A 3 -9.46 -10.15 -16.92
CA ARG A 3 -10.22 -10.17 -15.67
C ARG A 3 -9.54 -11.21 -14.80
N ILE A 4 -9.03 -10.80 -13.63
CA ILE A 4 -8.65 -11.75 -12.59
C ILE A 4 -9.92 -12.56 -12.35
N ASN A 5 -9.87 -13.87 -12.61
CA ASN A 5 -10.94 -14.75 -12.17
C ASN A 5 -10.83 -14.80 -10.65
N PRO A 6 -11.76 -14.19 -9.88
CA PRO A 6 -11.71 -14.22 -8.42
C PRO A 6 -11.82 -15.64 -7.86
N ASP A 7 -12.24 -16.59 -8.69
CA ASP A 7 -12.40 -18.00 -8.35
C ASP A 7 -11.24 -18.88 -8.84
N SER A 8 -10.10 -18.28 -9.27
CA SER A 8 -8.94 -19.10 -9.59
C SER A 8 -8.48 -19.81 -8.32
N ASP A 9 -8.51 -21.15 -8.33
CA ASP A 9 -8.06 -22.05 -7.25
C ASP A 9 -6.54 -21.99 -6.96
N GLN A 10 -5.90 -20.85 -7.25
CA GLN A 10 -4.51 -20.63 -6.90
C GLN A 10 -4.39 -20.45 -5.40
N VAL A 11 -4.01 -21.53 -4.75
CA VAL A 11 -3.73 -21.57 -3.30
C VAL A 11 -2.31 -21.06 -3.09
N LEU A 12 -2.16 -19.95 -2.34
CA LEU A 12 -0.84 -19.54 -1.86
C LEU A 12 -0.25 -20.64 -1.00
N LYS A 13 0.96 -21.07 -1.31
CA LYS A 13 1.70 -22.04 -0.51
C LYS A 13 2.69 -21.28 0.36
N PHE A 14 2.53 -21.38 1.68
CA PHE A 14 3.57 -20.93 2.59
C PHE A 14 4.79 -21.85 2.45
N MET A 15 5.98 -21.27 2.49
CA MET A 15 7.25 -21.99 2.44
C MET A 15 7.67 -22.35 3.87
N GLY A 16 8.21 -23.57 4.05
CA GLY A 16 8.66 -24.07 5.36
C GLY A 16 7.49 -24.32 6.33
N ASP A 17 7.75 -24.10 7.63
CA ASP A 17 6.80 -24.37 8.71
C ASP A 17 5.69 -23.32 8.89
N GLY A 18 5.47 -22.47 7.89
CA GLY A 18 4.47 -21.40 7.94
C GLY A 18 4.97 -20.14 8.66
N TYR A 19 4.22 -19.66 9.67
CA TYR A 19 4.56 -18.46 10.41
C TYR A 19 5.70 -18.72 11.41
N GLN A 20 6.73 -17.86 11.39
CA GLN A 20 7.82 -17.87 12.35
C GLN A 20 7.73 -16.64 13.25
N ILE A 21 7.86 -16.81 14.57
CA ILE A 21 7.90 -15.69 15.52
C ILE A 21 9.24 -14.97 15.33
N HIS A 22 9.17 -13.71 14.94
CA HIS A 22 10.33 -12.84 14.81
C HIS A 22 10.60 -12.05 16.09
N LYS A 23 9.51 -11.55 16.71
CA LYS A 23 9.55 -10.78 17.97
C LYS A 23 8.23 -10.94 18.69
N GLU A 24 8.29 -11.07 20.00
CA GLU A 24 7.09 -11.17 20.84
C GLU A 24 7.21 -10.27 22.07
N THR A 25 6.11 -9.66 22.44
CA THR A 25 5.89 -8.93 23.68
C THR A 25 4.69 -9.56 24.38
N GLU A 26 4.35 -9.09 25.58
CA GLU A 26 3.15 -9.55 26.30
C GLU A 26 1.86 -9.38 25.48
N ASP A 27 1.81 -8.38 24.61
CA ASP A 27 0.59 -7.96 23.91
C ASP A 27 0.55 -8.32 22.43
N ILE A 28 1.72 -8.47 21.78
CA ILE A 28 1.84 -8.55 20.32
C ILE A 28 2.88 -9.57 19.93
N SER A 29 2.53 -10.45 19.00
CA SER A 29 3.46 -11.32 18.30
C SER A 29 3.71 -10.80 16.89
N ILE A 30 4.96 -10.48 16.56
CA ILE A 30 5.39 -10.14 15.21
C ILE A 30 5.89 -11.43 14.55
N GLN A 31 5.18 -11.88 13.55
CA GLN A 31 5.47 -13.11 12.82
C GLN A 31 5.88 -12.80 11.40
N ILE A 32 6.80 -13.58 10.88
CA ILE A 32 7.21 -13.53 9.48
C ILE A 32 6.84 -14.83 8.78
N ALA A 33 6.54 -14.74 7.50
CA ALA A 33 6.35 -15.90 6.66
C ALA A 33 6.82 -15.59 5.23
N SER A 34 7.09 -16.62 4.47
CA SER A 34 7.30 -16.50 3.03
C SER A 34 6.29 -17.36 2.30
N PHE A 35 5.76 -16.86 1.21
CA PHE A 35 4.89 -17.62 0.33
C PHE A 35 5.33 -17.48 -1.13
N GLN A 36 5.05 -18.50 -1.91
CA GLN A 36 5.34 -18.50 -3.34
C GLN A 36 4.06 -18.22 -4.13
N LEU A 37 4.18 -17.32 -5.09
CA LEU A 37 3.16 -17.09 -6.11
C LEU A 37 3.86 -16.96 -7.45
N ASP A 38 3.48 -17.79 -8.40
CA ASP A 38 4.23 -18.01 -9.65
C ASP A 38 5.71 -18.33 -9.31
N ASP A 39 6.68 -17.66 -9.94
CA ASP A 39 8.12 -17.83 -9.68
C ASP A 39 8.68 -16.84 -8.65
N ILE A 40 7.82 -16.16 -7.88
CA ILE A 40 8.22 -15.12 -6.92
C ILE A 40 7.98 -15.60 -5.49
N ASN A 41 9.03 -15.50 -4.67
CA ASN A 41 8.94 -15.68 -3.22
C ASN A 41 8.64 -14.34 -2.58
N TYR A 42 7.48 -14.22 -1.95
CA TYR A 42 7.02 -13.04 -1.22
C TYR A 42 7.40 -13.15 0.26
N PHE A 43 7.90 -12.07 0.82
CA PHE A 43 8.18 -11.93 2.25
C PHE A 43 7.04 -11.17 2.91
N ALA A 44 6.43 -11.76 3.95
CA ALA A 44 5.28 -11.21 4.65
C ALA A 44 5.55 -11.07 6.16
N THR A 45 4.94 -10.06 6.76
CA THR A 45 4.99 -9.82 8.20
C THR A 45 3.57 -9.64 8.74
N TYR A 46 3.34 -10.16 9.96
CA TYR A 46 2.05 -10.16 10.64
C TYR A 46 2.23 -9.63 12.06
N PHE A 47 1.43 -8.67 12.44
CA PHE A 47 1.36 -8.12 13.80
C PHE A 47 0.09 -8.66 14.45
N ARG A 48 0.23 -9.74 15.23
CA ARG A 48 -0.90 -10.45 15.85
C ARG A 48 -1.16 -9.92 17.26
N PRO A 49 -2.42 -9.56 17.58
CA PRO A 49 -2.80 -9.25 18.96
C PRO A 49 -2.78 -10.54 19.80
N LEU A 50 -2.12 -10.50 20.98
CA LEU A 50 -2.07 -11.63 21.91
C LEU A 50 -3.08 -11.51 23.06
N LYS A 51 -3.52 -10.28 23.38
CA LYS A 51 -4.54 -10.03 24.43
C LYS A 51 -5.96 -10.48 24.05
N TYR A 52 -6.19 -10.93 22.83
CA TYR A 52 -7.50 -11.26 22.29
C TYR A 52 -7.48 -12.69 21.76
N ASP A 53 -8.45 -13.52 22.13
CA ASP A 53 -8.59 -14.88 21.63
C ASP A 53 -8.73 -14.96 20.10
N LYS A 54 -9.37 -13.92 19.53
CA LYS A 54 -9.55 -13.76 18.07
C LYS A 54 -9.39 -12.27 17.72
N PRO A 55 -8.71 -11.94 16.62
CA PRO A 55 -8.67 -10.57 16.13
C PRO A 55 -10.06 -10.02 15.82
N LYS A 56 -10.28 -8.73 16.03
CA LYS A 56 -11.53 -8.04 15.72
C LYS A 56 -11.68 -7.78 14.22
N ALA A 57 -10.55 -7.58 13.53
CA ALA A 57 -10.48 -7.29 12.11
C ALA A 57 -9.11 -7.67 11.53
N LEU A 58 -9.05 -7.75 10.21
CA LEU A 58 -7.82 -7.87 9.42
C LEU A 58 -7.54 -6.56 8.70
N VAL A 59 -6.32 -6.06 8.76
CA VAL A 59 -5.88 -4.88 8.01
C VAL A 59 -4.66 -5.21 7.17
N PHE A 60 -4.83 -5.22 5.85
CA PHE A 60 -3.70 -5.31 4.93
C PHE A 60 -3.08 -3.95 4.71
N ILE A 61 -1.76 -3.82 4.90
CA ILE A 61 -1.03 -2.59 4.63
C ILE A 61 -0.20 -2.73 3.36
N CYS A 62 -0.43 -1.81 2.43
CA CYS A 62 0.14 -1.78 1.10
C CYS A 62 1.14 -0.62 1.02
N HIS A 63 2.44 -0.94 0.97
CA HIS A 63 3.52 0.03 1.02
C HIS A 63 3.72 0.79 -0.31
N GLY A 64 4.50 1.88 -0.27
CA GLY A 64 4.78 2.74 -1.40
C GLY A 64 5.95 2.30 -2.29
N TYR A 65 6.30 3.17 -3.23
CA TYR A 65 7.39 2.95 -4.18
C TYR A 65 8.75 2.91 -3.50
N GLY A 66 9.52 1.88 -3.79
CA GLY A 66 10.91 1.76 -3.35
C GLY A 66 11.10 1.38 -1.88
N GLU A 67 10.06 1.45 -1.06
CA GLU A 67 10.07 1.04 0.34
C GLU A 67 9.64 -0.42 0.53
N TYR A 68 9.40 -0.85 1.77
CA TYR A 68 8.93 -2.19 2.11
C TYR A 68 8.05 -2.15 3.37
N PHE A 69 7.32 -3.25 3.64
CA PHE A 69 6.26 -3.23 4.62
C PHE A 69 6.76 -3.15 6.07
N SER A 70 7.62 -4.05 6.50
CA SER A 70 7.77 -4.40 7.92
C SER A 70 8.27 -3.25 8.83
N GLU A 71 9.24 -2.44 8.39
CA GLU A 71 9.82 -1.41 9.27
C GLU A 71 9.16 -0.03 9.11
N THR A 72 8.75 0.31 7.89
CA THR A 72 8.13 1.61 7.62
C THR A 72 6.81 1.78 8.37
N TYR A 73 6.07 0.69 8.58
CA TYR A 73 4.73 0.71 9.19
C TYR A 73 4.68 0.07 10.57
N ASP A 74 5.81 -0.20 11.21
CA ASP A 74 5.93 -0.89 12.50
C ASP A 74 5.08 -0.24 13.61
N GLU A 75 5.12 1.09 13.71
CA GLU A 75 4.42 1.83 14.76
C GLU A 75 2.89 1.73 14.62
N VAL A 76 2.35 1.96 13.42
CA VAL A 76 0.91 1.83 13.17
C VAL A 76 0.44 0.38 13.30
N CYS A 77 1.26 -0.60 12.86
CA CYS A 77 0.93 -2.02 13.01
C CYS A 77 0.85 -2.46 14.46
N LYS A 78 1.78 -2.00 15.30
CA LYS A 78 1.76 -2.25 16.75
C LYS A 78 0.54 -1.62 17.42
N GLU A 79 0.19 -0.40 17.06
CA GLU A 79 -0.98 0.27 17.61
C GLU A 79 -2.27 -0.45 17.21
N LEU A 80 -2.39 -0.88 15.95
CA LEU A 80 -3.49 -1.72 15.50
C LEU A 80 -3.59 -3.03 16.29
N ALA A 81 -2.47 -3.75 16.45
CA ALA A 81 -2.42 -5.01 17.17
C ALA A 81 -2.76 -4.83 18.66
N SER A 82 -2.28 -3.76 19.32
CA SER A 82 -2.64 -3.42 20.71
C SER A 82 -4.13 -3.20 20.90
N ASN A 83 -4.83 -2.80 19.85
CA ASN A 83 -6.29 -2.59 19.84
C ASN A 83 -7.10 -3.83 19.35
N GLY A 84 -6.44 -4.98 19.16
CA GLY A 84 -7.07 -6.24 18.78
C GLY A 84 -7.24 -6.43 17.26
N ILE A 85 -6.55 -5.64 16.45
CA ILE A 85 -6.62 -5.69 14.98
C ILE A 85 -5.36 -6.38 14.45
N LEU A 86 -5.50 -7.44 13.67
CA LEU A 86 -4.37 -8.09 13.03
C LEU A 86 -3.95 -7.27 11.81
N ALA A 87 -2.80 -6.60 11.91
CA ALA A 87 -2.19 -5.88 10.80
C ALA A 87 -1.17 -6.77 10.09
N PHE A 88 -1.19 -6.78 8.76
CA PHE A 88 -0.30 -7.60 7.96
C PHE A 88 -0.05 -7.00 6.59
N GLY A 89 1.02 -7.47 5.96
CA GLY A 89 1.36 -7.09 4.60
C GLY A 89 2.49 -7.97 4.06
N HIS A 90 2.84 -7.75 2.82
CA HIS A 90 4.03 -8.33 2.22
C HIS A 90 4.81 -7.25 1.47
N ASP A 91 6.10 -7.46 1.32
CA ASP A 91 6.90 -6.65 0.43
C ASP A 91 6.45 -6.93 -1.02
N HIS A 92 6.17 -5.89 -1.79
CA HIS A 92 5.75 -6.04 -3.17
C HIS A 92 6.83 -6.69 -4.03
N LYS A 93 6.44 -7.32 -5.15
CA LYS A 93 7.37 -7.86 -6.15
C LYS A 93 8.47 -6.85 -6.47
N GLY A 94 9.73 -7.28 -6.31
CA GLY A 94 10.89 -6.44 -6.54
C GLY A 94 11.18 -5.38 -5.47
N HIS A 95 10.56 -5.46 -4.30
CA HIS A 95 10.77 -4.58 -3.15
C HIS A 95 11.22 -5.37 -1.91
N GLY A 96 11.85 -4.68 -0.97
CA GLY A 96 12.25 -5.25 0.31
C GLY A 96 12.98 -6.59 0.16
N LYS A 97 12.45 -7.62 0.82
CA LYS A 97 12.95 -9.01 0.80
C LYS A 97 12.24 -9.90 -0.21
N THR A 98 11.19 -9.40 -0.88
CA THR A 98 10.47 -10.16 -1.91
C THR A 98 11.29 -10.26 -3.19
N GLY A 99 11.23 -11.42 -3.81
CA GLY A 99 11.92 -11.72 -5.06
C GLY A 99 11.42 -10.88 -6.25
N GLY A 100 12.04 -11.14 -7.39
CA GLY A 100 11.79 -10.40 -8.61
C GLY A 100 12.84 -9.33 -8.89
N GLU A 101 12.81 -8.80 -10.12
CA GLU A 101 13.68 -7.69 -10.51
C GLU A 101 13.33 -6.43 -9.72
N ARG A 102 14.34 -5.76 -9.14
CA ARG A 102 14.13 -4.56 -8.31
C ARG A 102 13.32 -3.49 -9.04
N VAL A 103 12.20 -3.09 -8.41
CA VAL A 103 11.30 -2.04 -8.87
C VAL A 103 10.96 -2.20 -10.36
N HIS A 104 10.57 -3.43 -10.75
CA HIS A 104 10.21 -3.76 -12.12
C HIS A 104 9.00 -4.67 -12.17
N VAL A 105 7.92 -4.18 -12.80
CA VAL A 105 6.67 -4.91 -13.00
C VAL A 105 6.15 -4.68 -14.41
N ASN A 106 5.31 -5.57 -14.88
CA ASN A 106 4.73 -5.51 -16.22
C ASN A 106 3.33 -4.89 -16.25
N SER A 107 2.60 -4.96 -15.15
CA SER A 107 1.24 -4.42 -14.99
C SER A 107 0.92 -4.16 -13.53
N MET A 108 -0.20 -3.47 -13.24
CA MET A 108 -0.73 -3.31 -11.89
C MET A 108 -1.13 -4.66 -11.27
N ASP A 109 -1.47 -5.64 -12.09
CA ASP A 109 -1.81 -6.99 -11.65
C ASP A 109 -0.66 -7.70 -10.92
N ASP A 110 0.59 -7.37 -11.25
CA ASP A 110 1.79 -7.84 -10.51
C ASP A 110 1.78 -7.44 -9.01
N TYR A 111 0.95 -6.46 -8.64
CA TYR A 111 0.77 -5.98 -7.26
C TYR A 111 -0.60 -6.35 -6.69
N VAL A 112 -1.67 -6.13 -7.46
CA VAL A 112 -3.06 -6.30 -7.00
C VAL A 112 -3.38 -7.77 -6.72
N ARG A 113 -3.02 -8.66 -7.64
CA ARG A 113 -3.30 -10.10 -7.51
C ARG A 113 -2.63 -10.74 -6.29
N PRO A 114 -1.32 -10.56 -6.01
CA PRO A 114 -0.70 -11.06 -4.78
C PRO A 114 -1.37 -10.52 -3.51
N MET A 115 -1.74 -9.24 -3.48
CA MET A 115 -2.46 -8.62 -2.37
C MET A 115 -3.78 -9.33 -2.10
N LEU A 116 -4.64 -9.46 -3.12
CA LEU A 116 -5.96 -10.08 -2.98
C LEU A 116 -5.86 -11.56 -2.58
N LEU A 117 -4.91 -12.32 -3.15
CA LEU A 117 -4.70 -13.72 -2.80
C LEU A 117 -4.18 -13.87 -1.37
N HIS A 118 -3.26 -13.01 -0.91
CA HIS A 118 -2.74 -13.03 0.45
C HIS A 118 -3.84 -12.73 1.47
N ILE A 119 -4.66 -11.71 1.22
CA ILE A 119 -5.82 -11.36 2.05
C ILE A 119 -6.78 -12.54 2.14
N LYS A 120 -7.18 -13.13 0.99
CA LYS A 120 -8.09 -14.29 0.96
C LYS A 120 -7.53 -15.50 1.69
N LYS A 121 -6.21 -15.75 1.57
CA LYS A 121 -5.57 -16.86 2.29
C LYS A 121 -5.65 -16.68 3.80
N LEU A 122 -5.30 -15.48 4.30
CA LEU A 122 -5.37 -15.21 5.73
C LEU A 122 -6.81 -15.20 6.25
N SER A 123 -7.76 -14.66 5.48
CA SER A 123 -9.19 -14.65 5.85
C SER A 123 -9.72 -16.06 6.11
N LYS A 124 -9.32 -17.03 5.28
CA LYS A 124 -9.70 -18.45 5.47
C LYS A 124 -9.21 -19.05 6.79
N ASP A 125 -8.10 -18.59 7.33
CA ASP A 125 -7.61 -19.02 8.65
C ASP A 125 -8.57 -18.58 9.79
N PHE A 126 -9.51 -17.68 9.49
CA PHE A 126 -10.58 -17.19 10.38
C PHE A 126 -11.98 -17.50 9.84
N ASN A 127 -12.14 -18.50 8.96
CA ASN A 127 -13.40 -18.94 8.34
C ASN A 127 -14.13 -17.82 7.58
N ASP A 128 -13.39 -16.85 7.03
CA ASP A 128 -13.92 -15.66 6.33
C ASP A 128 -14.90 -14.79 7.15
N GLU A 129 -14.83 -14.87 8.49
CA GLU A 129 -15.76 -14.17 9.39
C GLU A 129 -15.30 -12.77 9.79
N LEU A 130 -14.02 -12.44 9.63
CA LEU A 130 -13.48 -11.17 10.09
C LEU A 130 -13.67 -10.07 9.06
N PRO A 131 -14.04 -8.84 9.48
CA PRO A 131 -14.04 -7.68 8.61
C PRO A 131 -12.61 -7.39 8.13
N ILE A 132 -12.48 -7.07 6.84
CA ILE A 132 -11.20 -6.84 6.17
C ILE A 132 -11.11 -5.39 5.74
N PHE A 133 -10.01 -4.75 6.09
CA PHE A 133 -9.65 -3.41 5.64
C PHE A 133 -8.35 -3.45 4.85
N ALA A 134 -8.16 -2.47 3.98
CA ALA A 134 -6.87 -2.24 3.34
C ALA A 134 -6.44 -0.78 3.56
N LEU A 135 -5.15 -0.60 3.87
CA LEU A 135 -4.51 0.69 4.01
C LEU A 135 -3.39 0.80 2.99
N GLY A 136 -3.45 1.79 2.10
CA GLY A 136 -2.44 2.00 1.07
C GLY A 136 -1.77 3.36 1.14
N HIS A 137 -0.43 3.36 1.13
CA HIS A 137 0.39 4.57 1.10
C HIS A 137 0.97 4.80 -0.29
N SER A 138 0.88 6.02 -0.82
CA SER A 138 1.53 6.42 -2.07
C SER A 138 1.16 5.50 -3.25
N MET A 139 2.13 4.81 -3.87
CA MET A 139 1.90 3.74 -4.84
C MET A 139 0.99 2.65 -4.27
N GLY A 140 1.15 2.30 -2.99
CA GLY A 140 0.25 1.36 -2.30
C GLY A 140 -1.19 1.86 -2.26
N GLY A 141 -1.41 3.18 -2.23
CA GLY A 141 -2.74 3.77 -2.39
C GLY A 141 -3.35 3.52 -3.77
N LEU A 142 -2.54 3.60 -4.84
CA LEU A 142 -2.97 3.21 -6.18
C LEU A 142 -3.30 1.71 -6.25
N ILE A 143 -2.45 0.85 -5.68
CA ILE A 143 -2.69 -0.60 -5.62
C ILE A 143 -3.98 -0.90 -4.85
N THR A 144 -4.18 -0.27 -3.69
CA THR A 144 -5.39 -0.41 -2.86
C THR A 144 -6.64 0.07 -3.62
N THR A 145 -6.53 1.12 -4.43
CA THR A 145 -7.63 1.58 -5.30
C THR A 145 -8.04 0.49 -6.28
N TYR A 146 -7.09 -0.11 -6.99
CA TYR A 146 -7.37 -1.21 -7.92
C TYR A 146 -7.89 -2.45 -7.19
N ALA A 147 -7.32 -2.80 -6.04
CA ALA A 147 -7.81 -3.91 -5.20
C ALA A 147 -9.25 -3.68 -4.73
N GLY A 148 -9.62 -2.46 -4.35
CA GLY A 148 -10.99 -2.09 -3.98
C GLY A 148 -11.97 -2.16 -5.16
N ILE A 149 -11.51 -1.82 -6.37
CA ILE A 149 -12.31 -1.93 -7.61
C ILE A 149 -12.56 -3.39 -8.00
N GLU A 150 -11.55 -4.25 -7.85
CA GLU A 150 -11.61 -5.66 -8.27
C GLU A 150 -12.22 -6.55 -7.19
N GLY A 151 -11.93 -6.29 -5.92
CA GLY A 151 -12.42 -7.02 -4.75
C GLY A 151 -13.62 -6.36 -4.08
N GLN A 152 -14.63 -5.91 -4.82
CA GLN A 152 -15.76 -5.08 -4.34
C GLN A 152 -16.44 -5.54 -3.05
N ASN A 153 -16.53 -6.85 -2.83
CA ASN A 153 -17.20 -7.43 -1.65
C ASN A 153 -16.21 -7.93 -0.58
N LEU A 154 -14.92 -7.77 -0.81
CA LEU A 154 -13.88 -8.27 0.10
C LEU A 154 -13.65 -7.31 1.27
N PHE A 155 -13.69 -6.01 1.00
CA PHE A 155 -13.30 -5.00 1.97
C PHE A 155 -14.50 -4.41 2.71
N LYS A 156 -14.35 -4.25 4.02
CA LYS A 156 -15.26 -3.49 4.89
C LYS A 156 -15.00 -1.99 4.80
N GLY A 157 -13.78 -1.60 4.48
CA GLY A 157 -13.38 -0.22 4.28
C GLY A 157 -11.96 -0.09 3.70
N LEU A 158 -11.67 1.06 3.10
CA LEU A 158 -10.39 1.38 2.49
C LEU A 158 -9.81 2.66 3.10
N ILE A 159 -8.51 2.62 3.41
CA ILE A 159 -7.77 3.73 3.99
C ILE A 159 -6.63 4.11 3.05
N PHE A 160 -6.47 5.39 2.81
CA PHE A 160 -5.48 5.93 1.89
C PHE A 160 -4.62 6.98 2.58
N MET A 161 -3.32 6.92 2.36
CA MET A 161 -2.37 7.91 2.83
C MET A 161 -1.53 8.43 1.68
N GLY A 162 -1.63 9.72 1.38
CA GLY A 162 -0.93 10.34 0.27
C GLY A 162 -1.05 9.53 -1.03
N PRO A 163 -2.26 9.10 -1.47
CA PRO A 163 -2.40 8.09 -2.52
C PRO A 163 -1.99 8.63 -3.89
N LEU A 164 -1.25 7.83 -4.66
CA LEU A 164 -0.87 8.14 -6.02
C LEU A 164 -2.08 7.95 -6.96
N ILE A 165 -2.97 8.92 -7.04
CA ILE A 165 -4.16 8.90 -7.91
C ILE A 165 -3.99 9.76 -9.16
N LYS A 166 -3.25 10.84 -9.03
CA LYS A 166 -2.92 11.74 -10.15
C LYS A 166 -1.42 11.95 -10.24
N MET A 167 -0.90 11.94 -11.45
CA MET A 167 0.48 12.37 -11.71
C MET A 167 0.52 13.87 -11.94
N ASP A 168 1.62 14.51 -11.51
CA ASP A 168 1.86 15.92 -11.81
C ASP A 168 1.92 16.13 -13.33
N PRO A 169 1.05 16.95 -13.94
CA PRO A 169 1.03 17.21 -15.37
C PRO A 169 2.33 17.85 -15.88
N ASN A 170 3.10 18.54 -15.02
CA ASN A 170 4.42 19.07 -15.36
C ASN A 170 5.48 17.97 -15.48
N ILE A 171 5.33 16.90 -14.72
CA ILE A 171 6.19 15.71 -14.78
C ILE A 171 5.70 14.76 -15.88
N ALA A 172 4.40 14.50 -15.95
CA ALA A 172 3.77 13.55 -16.87
C ALA A 172 3.16 14.24 -18.12
N THR A 173 3.95 15.07 -18.82
CA THR A 173 3.47 15.71 -20.04
C THR A 173 3.15 14.69 -21.14
N PRO A 174 2.22 14.99 -22.08
CA PRO A 174 1.88 14.08 -23.16
C PRO A 174 3.10 13.56 -23.94
N VAL A 175 4.08 14.43 -24.19
CA VAL A 175 5.33 14.05 -24.89
C VAL A 175 6.16 13.07 -24.04
N LYS A 176 6.30 13.33 -22.74
CA LYS A 176 7.04 12.42 -21.83
C LYS A 176 6.32 11.08 -21.69
N LYS A 177 4.97 11.06 -21.63
CA LYS A 177 4.18 9.83 -21.61
C LYS A 177 4.39 9.01 -22.87
N GLN A 178 4.37 9.64 -24.04
CA GLN A 178 4.63 8.98 -25.32
C GLN A 178 6.07 8.45 -25.38
N LEU A 179 7.04 9.22 -24.92
CA LEU A 179 8.44 8.79 -24.85
C LEU A 179 8.61 7.59 -23.92
N ALA A 180 8.00 7.63 -22.71
CA ALA A 180 8.01 6.50 -21.76
C ALA A 180 7.36 5.26 -22.38
N HIS A 181 6.29 5.42 -23.16
CA HIS A 181 5.65 4.32 -23.87
C HIS A 181 6.59 3.62 -24.87
N TRP A 182 7.41 4.36 -25.61
CA TRP A 182 8.40 3.78 -26.53
C TRP A 182 9.61 3.21 -25.78
N LEU A 183 10.14 3.97 -24.81
CA LEU A 183 11.35 3.58 -24.06
C LEU A 183 11.12 2.31 -23.24
N GLN A 184 9.91 2.09 -22.70
CA GLN A 184 9.62 0.90 -21.91
C GLN A 184 9.76 -0.42 -22.67
N ALA A 185 9.65 -0.38 -23.99
CA ALA A 185 9.84 -1.56 -24.84
C ALA A 185 11.33 -1.85 -25.11
N VAL A 186 12.16 -0.81 -25.18
CA VAL A 186 13.58 -0.92 -25.59
C VAL A 186 14.52 -0.86 -24.38
N LEU A 187 14.23 -0.01 -23.41
CA LEU A 187 15.04 0.26 -22.22
C LEU A 187 14.22 0.16 -20.91
N PRO A 188 13.54 -0.98 -20.66
CA PRO A 188 12.60 -1.10 -19.55
C PRO A 188 13.22 -0.87 -18.16
N LYS A 189 14.49 -1.18 -18.01
CA LYS A 189 15.25 -1.07 -16.74
C LYS A 189 16.00 0.26 -16.60
N PHE A 190 16.00 1.10 -17.62
CA PHE A 190 16.61 2.41 -17.53
C PHE A 190 15.91 3.27 -16.48
N SER A 191 16.68 3.98 -15.67
CA SER A 191 16.15 4.80 -14.57
C SER A 191 16.20 6.29 -14.94
N LEU A 192 15.12 7.00 -14.62
CA LEU A 192 14.96 8.44 -14.84
C LEU A 192 14.72 9.13 -13.49
N GLY A 193 15.45 10.20 -13.22
CA GLY A 193 15.31 10.96 -11.98
C GLY A 193 15.55 10.11 -10.72
N TYR A 194 15.29 10.70 -9.56
CA TYR A 194 15.42 10.04 -8.25
C TYR A 194 14.28 10.48 -7.35
N LEU A 195 13.93 9.64 -6.37
CA LEU A 195 13.02 10.03 -5.31
C LEU A 195 13.76 10.97 -4.35
N GLU A 196 13.19 12.13 -4.09
CA GLU A 196 13.71 13.09 -3.13
C GLU A 196 13.37 12.65 -1.72
N HIS A 197 14.30 12.02 -0.99
CA HIS A 197 14.04 11.45 0.34
C HIS A 197 13.60 12.52 1.35
N GLU A 198 14.08 13.76 1.20
CA GLU A 198 13.68 14.91 2.01
C GLU A 198 12.22 15.34 1.80
N ALA A 199 11.56 14.83 0.74
CA ALA A 199 10.14 15.06 0.51
C ALA A 199 9.22 14.04 1.19
N ILE A 200 9.79 12.98 1.79
CA ILE A 200 9.02 11.92 2.46
C ILE A 200 8.39 12.44 3.76
N THR A 201 9.18 13.15 4.57
CA THR A 201 8.80 13.61 5.91
C THR A 201 9.63 14.82 6.34
N ARG A 202 9.13 15.61 7.27
CA ARG A 202 9.87 16.68 7.96
C ARG A 202 10.89 16.15 8.99
N ASP A 203 10.72 14.90 9.45
CA ASP A 203 11.62 14.28 10.42
C ASP A 203 12.94 13.88 9.77
N LYS A 204 13.99 14.66 10.05
CA LYS A 204 15.33 14.44 9.50
C LYS A 204 15.94 13.11 9.94
N THR A 205 15.58 12.60 11.12
CA THR A 205 16.10 11.31 11.61
C THR A 205 15.57 10.15 10.78
N VAL A 206 14.32 10.24 10.37
CA VAL A 206 13.70 9.29 9.43
C VAL A 206 14.34 9.39 8.06
N VAL A 207 14.58 10.61 7.55
CA VAL A 207 15.24 10.81 6.24
C VAL A 207 16.62 10.16 6.22
N GLU A 208 17.44 10.36 7.25
CA GLU A 208 18.77 9.73 7.31
C GLU A 208 18.68 8.20 7.40
N ARG A 209 17.78 7.66 8.21
CA ARG A 209 17.52 6.21 8.27
C ARG A 209 17.11 5.65 6.90
N VAL A 210 16.23 6.34 6.18
CA VAL A 210 15.81 5.95 4.82
C VAL A 210 17.00 5.91 3.86
N LYS A 211 17.90 6.89 3.93
CA LYS A 211 19.10 6.94 3.07
C LYS A 211 20.09 5.79 3.33
N GLU A 212 20.16 5.30 4.56
CA GLU A 212 21.08 4.22 4.97
C GLU A 212 20.49 2.83 4.76
N ASP A 213 19.17 2.69 4.64
CA ASP A 213 18.49 1.41 4.54
C ASP A 213 18.71 0.75 3.17
N LYS A 214 19.41 -0.37 3.17
CA LYS A 214 19.76 -1.13 1.95
C LYS A 214 18.58 -1.86 1.31
N LEU A 215 17.47 -2.04 2.02
CA LEU A 215 16.26 -2.65 1.47
C LEU A 215 15.42 -1.64 0.70
N ILE A 216 15.58 -0.36 0.98
CA ILE A 216 14.96 0.73 0.22
C ILE A 216 15.65 0.87 -1.14
N TRP A 217 14.86 1.18 -2.15
CA TRP A 217 15.37 1.45 -3.49
C TRP A 217 15.87 2.89 -3.62
N HIS A 218 17.18 3.06 -3.78
CA HIS A 218 17.82 4.38 -3.96
C HIS A 218 18.09 4.72 -5.43
N GLY A 219 17.72 3.82 -6.35
CA GLY A 219 17.81 4.08 -7.80
C GLY A 219 16.70 5.00 -8.28
N GLY A 220 16.84 5.48 -9.51
CA GLY A 220 15.80 6.31 -10.13
C GLY A 220 14.53 5.52 -10.48
N PHE A 221 13.53 6.25 -10.97
CA PHE A 221 12.28 5.67 -11.45
C PHE A 221 12.53 4.85 -12.73
N ARG A 222 12.36 3.54 -12.68
CA ARG A 222 12.54 2.67 -13.86
C ARG A 222 11.45 2.93 -14.90
N VAL A 223 11.84 3.01 -16.16
CA VAL A 223 10.96 3.39 -17.27
C VAL A 223 9.73 2.47 -17.37
N ARG A 224 9.91 1.14 -17.32
CA ARG A 224 8.77 0.20 -17.37
C ARG A 224 7.84 0.40 -16.18
N HIS A 225 8.37 0.50 -14.97
CA HIS A 225 7.56 0.69 -13.77
C HIS A 225 6.78 2.02 -13.81
N SER A 226 7.47 3.11 -14.19
CA SER A 226 6.83 4.43 -14.36
C SER A 226 5.71 4.39 -15.40
N HIS A 227 5.93 3.68 -16.53
CA HIS A 227 4.89 3.51 -17.54
C HIS A 227 3.66 2.78 -16.98
N VAL A 228 3.85 1.73 -16.17
CA VAL A 228 2.75 1.01 -15.51
C VAL A 228 1.95 1.93 -14.59
N LEU A 229 2.64 2.72 -13.74
CA LEU A 229 1.98 3.67 -12.82
C LEU A 229 1.27 4.79 -13.58
N LEU A 230 1.91 5.37 -14.61
CA LEU A 230 1.32 6.40 -15.45
C LEU A 230 0.03 5.91 -16.10
N LYS A 231 0.08 4.71 -16.72
CA LYS A 231 -1.10 4.11 -17.32
C LYS A 231 -2.22 3.89 -16.30
N ALA A 232 -1.88 3.34 -15.14
CA ALA A 232 -2.85 3.08 -14.09
C ALA A 232 -3.50 4.37 -13.56
N THR A 233 -2.72 5.43 -13.35
CA THR A 233 -3.29 6.73 -12.95
C THR A 233 -4.13 7.36 -14.07
N ASP A 234 -3.73 7.22 -15.34
CA ASP A 234 -4.51 7.73 -16.48
C ASP A 234 -5.85 6.98 -16.63
N ASP A 235 -5.88 5.67 -16.39
CA ASP A 235 -7.11 4.86 -16.43
C ASP A 235 -8.15 5.30 -15.35
N LEU A 236 -7.72 6.02 -14.30
CA LEU A 236 -8.60 6.55 -13.24
C LEU A 236 -9.15 7.95 -13.51
N GLN A 237 -8.59 8.72 -14.49
CA GLN A 237 -8.83 10.15 -14.61
C GLN A 237 -10.27 10.54 -14.99
N ASP A 238 -11.05 9.68 -15.60
CA ASP A 238 -12.47 9.95 -15.89
C ASP A 238 -13.38 9.68 -14.67
N GLY A 239 -12.83 9.12 -13.58
CA GLY A 239 -13.52 8.78 -12.34
C GLY A 239 -14.48 7.58 -12.45
N ASN A 240 -14.71 7.01 -13.64
CA ASN A 240 -15.69 5.93 -13.79
C ASN A 240 -15.28 4.64 -13.07
N MET A 241 -13.97 4.33 -13.05
CA MET A 241 -13.47 3.20 -12.28
C MET A 241 -13.65 3.42 -10.78
N LEU A 242 -13.41 4.63 -10.29
CA LEU A 242 -13.52 4.97 -8.87
C LEU A 242 -14.96 4.87 -8.34
N LYS A 243 -15.97 5.06 -9.20
CA LYS A 243 -17.38 4.88 -8.84
C LYS A 243 -17.74 3.46 -8.40
N LYS A 244 -16.87 2.47 -8.67
CA LYS A 244 -17.06 1.09 -8.21
C LYS A 244 -16.71 0.91 -6.72
N ILE A 245 -16.10 1.90 -6.07
CA ILE A 245 -15.78 1.87 -4.64
C ILE A 245 -16.98 2.41 -3.87
N HIS A 246 -17.70 1.52 -3.21
CA HIS A 246 -18.92 1.83 -2.41
C HIS A 246 -18.69 1.70 -0.91
N VAL A 247 -17.62 1.00 -0.48
CA VAL A 247 -17.29 0.80 0.92
C VAL A 247 -16.83 2.10 1.58
N PRO A 248 -16.90 2.24 2.92
CA PRO A 248 -16.35 3.36 3.65
C PRO A 248 -14.90 3.69 3.26
N VAL A 249 -14.59 4.98 3.15
CA VAL A 249 -13.27 5.46 2.70
C VAL A 249 -12.73 6.53 3.64
N LEU A 250 -11.49 6.33 4.13
CA LEU A 250 -10.74 7.32 4.89
C LEU A 250 -9.47 7.70 4.11
N ILE A 251 -9.25 9.00 3.92
CA ILE A 251 -8.11 9.51 3.15
C ILE A 251 -7.35 10.52 4.01
N PHE A 252 -6.04 10.35 4.08
CA PHE A 252 -5.11 11.29 4.70
C PHE A 252 -4.20 11.92 3.66
N GLN A 253 -3.94 13.24 3.78
CA GLN A 253 -3.09 13.96 2.85
C GLN A 253 -2.33 15.09 3.55
N GLY A 254 -1.01 15.14 3.37
CA GLY A 254 -0.20 16.31 3.72
C GLY A 254 -0.37 17.42 2.69
N ASN A 255 -0.60 18.67 3.12
CA ASN A 255 -0.77 19.76 2.16
C ASN A 255 0.54 20.26 1.55
N LYS A 256 1.68 19.85 2.12
CA LYS A 256 3.03 20.12 1.59
C LYS A 256 3.67 18.90 0.93
N ASP A 257 2.85 17.90 0.59
CA ASP A 257 3.31 16.75 -0.15
C ASP A 257 3.84 17.17 -1.53
N ARG A 258 5.11 16.85 -1.78
CA ARG A 258 5.83 17.18 -3.04
C ARG A 258 6.03 15.93 -3.92
N LEU A 259 5.68 14.74 -3.44
CA LEU A 259 5.83 13.48 -4.16
C LEU A 259 4.57 13.09 -4.92
N VAL A 260 3.40 13.32 -4.33
CA VAL A 260 2.12 13.15 -5.00
C VAL A 260 1.26 14.40 -4.87
N LEU A 261 0.44 14.66 -5.87
CA LEU A 261 -0.43 15.82 -5.86
C LEU A 261 -1.57 15.67 -4.84
N PRO A 262 -1.76 16.61 -3.89
CA PRO A 262 -2.91 16.61 -2.97
C PRO A 262 -4.26 16.62 -3.70
N GLU A 263 -4.32 17.12 -4.93
CA GLU A 263 -5.48 17.07 -5.81
C GLU A 263 -5.91 15.64 -6.15
N GLY A 264 -4.98 14.66 -6.12
CA GLY A 264 -5.29 13.25 -6.29
C GLY A 264 -6.17 12.70 -5.17
N ALA A 265 -5.87 13.03 -3.92
CA ALA A 265 -6.68 12.66 -2.75
C ALA A 265 -8.07 13.31 -2.79
N LYS A 266 -8.16 14.59 -3.17
CA LYS A 266 -9.44 15.29 -3.37
C LYS A 266 -10.27 14.63 -4.47
N PHE A 267 -9.64 14.31 -5.60
CA PHE A 267 -10.29 13.64 -6.72
C PHE A 267 -10.80 12.25 -6.33
N LEU A 268 -10.02 11.45 -5.62
CA LEU A 268 -10.45 10.16 -5.09
C LEU A 268 -11.70 10.32 -4.21
N ASN A 269 -11.66 11.23 -3.23
CA ASN A 269 -12.77 11.51 -2.33
C ASN A 269 -14.06 11.94 -3.06
N GLN A 270 -13.92 12.72 -4.13
CA GLN A 270 -15.07 13.17 -4.93
C GLN A 270 -15.64 12.08 -5.82
N SER A 271 -14.79 11.19 -6.35
CA SER A 271 -15.15 10.25 -7.42
C SER A 271 -15.66 8.89 -6.92
N VAL A 272 -15.30 8.46 -5.70
CA VAL A 272 -15.84 7.21 -5.14
C VAL A 272 -17.33 7.34 -4.84
N SER A 273 -18.10 6.26 -5.05
CA SER A 273 -19.53 6.21 -4.78
C SER A 273 -19.88 5.97 -3.30
N SER A 274 -18.87 5.77 -2.45
CA SER A 274 -19.10 5.65 -1.01
C SER A 274 -19.85 6.87 -0.47
N THR A 275 -20.85 6.63 0.37
CA THR A 275 -21.58 7.66 1.13
C THR A 275 -20.89 7.97 2.48
N ASP A 276 -20.04 7.06 2.96
CA ASP A 276 -19.22 7.22 4.15
C ASP A 276 -17.76 7.43 3.72
N LYS A 277 -17.39 8.68 3.52
CA LYS A 277 -16.06 9.06 3.07
C LYS A 277 -15.54 10.30 3.78
N LYS A 278 -14.29 10.25 4.21
CA LYS A 278 -13.61 11.33 4.94
C LYS A 278 -12.25 11.62 4.34
N LEU A 279 -11.98 12.87 4.02
CA LEU A 279 -10.64 13.37 3.69
C LEU A 279 -10.14 14.25 4.83
N VAL A 280 -9.00 13.88 5.39
CA VAL A 280 -8.28 14.63 6.45
C VAL A 280 -7.01 15.19 5.86
N THR A 281 -6.86 16.51 5.89
CA THR A 281 -5.66 17.19 5.42
C THR A 281 -4.85 17.68 6.60
N PHE A 282 -3.54 17.44 6.58
CA PHE A 282 -2.60 17.90 7.61
C PHE A 282 -1.77 19.06 7.06
N GLU A 283 -1.85 20.19 7.77
CA GLU A 283 -1.10 21.39 7.43
C GLU A 283 0.40 21.17 7.66
N GLU A 284 1.22 21.75 6.78
CA GLU A 284 2.68 21.66 6.78
C GLU A 284 3.25 20.23 6.71
N ALA A 285 2.43 19.18 6.65
CA ALA A 285 2.86 17.80 6.57
C ALA A 285 3.27 17.41 5.13
N PHE A 286 4.29 16.55 5.04
CA PHE A 286 4.81 16.02 3.79
C PHE A 286 4.09 14.73 3.38
N HIS A 287 4.78 13.80 2.73
CA HIS A 287 4.17 12.68 2.01
C HIS A 287 3.74 11.52 2.92
N ASN A 288 4.64 11.00 3.76
CA ASN A 288 4.35 9.83 4.59
C ASN A 288 4.03 10.25 6.03
N LEU A 289 2.73 10.35 6.33
CA LEU A 289 2.25 10.84 7.62
C LEU A 289 2.50 9.86 8.78
N PHE A 290 2.77 8.58 8.52
CA PHE A 290 3.13 7.60 9.55
C PHE A 290 4.54 7.76 10.11
N VAL A 291 5.39 8.46 9.38
CA VAL A 291 6.77 8.74 9.79
C VAL A 291 7.04 10.24 9.90
N GLU A 292 5.99 11.04 9.92
CA GLU A 292 6.05 12.49 10.17
C GLU A 292 6.39 12.79 11.63
N LEU A 293 6.58 14.05 11.95
CA LEU A 293 6.76 14.52 13.33
C LEU A 293 5.57 14.11 14.21
N PRO A 294 5.74 13.97 15.53
CA PRO A 294 4.70 13.47 16.44
C PRO A 294 3.38 14.24 16.41
N ASP A 295 3.41 15.54 16.10
CA ASP A 295 2.22 16.39 15.95
C ASP A 295 1.28 15.94 14.80
N VAL A 296 1.81 15.23 13.82
CA VAL A 296 1.05 14.65 12.71
C VAL A 296 0.88 13.14 12.87
N LYS A 297 1.98 12.42 13.11
CA LYS A 297 1.99 10.96 13.17
C LYS A 297 1.02 10.39 14.21
N VAL A 298 1.04 10.93 15.43
CA VAL A 298 0.22 10.40 16.53
C VAL A 298 -1.28 10.53 16.24
N PRO A 299 -1.82 11.71 15.86
CA PRO A 299 -3.24 11.79 15.52
C PRO A 299 -3.64 10.97 14.29
N VAL A 300 -2.76 10.80 13.30
CA VAL A 300 -3.03 9.94 12.13
C VAL A 300 -3.20 8.49 12.56
N ILE A 301 -2.27 7.94 13.33
CA ILE A 301 -2.33 6.54 13.78
C ILE A 301 -3.59 6.32 14.65
N LYS A 302 -3.87 7.24 15.55
CA LYS A 302 -5.07 7.19 16.40
C LYS A 302 -6.36 7.18 15.55
N GLU A 303 -6.47 8.09 14.60
CA GLU A 303 -7.64 8.18 13.70
C GLU A 303 -7.83 6.89 12.89
N VAL A 304 -6.75 6.27 12.40
CA VAL A 304 -6.82 4.97 11.68
C VAL A 304 -7.45 3.90 12.58
N VAL A 305 -6.97 3.75 13.80
CA VAL A 305 -7.47 2.77 14.76
C VAL A 305 -8.94 3.02 15.10
N GLU A 306 -9.27 4.24 15.49
CA GLU A 306 -10.64 4.63 15.86
C GLU A 306 -11.62 4.43 14.71
N TRP A 307 -11.20 4.80 13.48
CA TRP A 307 -12.03 4.63 12.29
C TRP A 307 -12.29 3.15 12.00
N ILE A 308 -11.27 2.28 12.07
CA ILE A 308 -11.47 0.84 11.86
C ILE A 308 -12.41 0.28 12.92
N LEU A 309 -12.18 0.58 14.21
CA LEU A 309 -13.01 0.11 15.31
C LEU A 309 -14.48 0.56 15.20
N LYS A 310 -14.73 1.70 14.61
CA LYS A 310 -16.09 2.21 14.32
C LYS A 310 -16.79 1.43 13.20
N HIS A 311 -16.02 0.82 12.28
CA HIS A 311 -16.56 0.17 11.08
C HIS A 311 -16.52 -1.38 11.14
N ILE A 312 -16.17 -1.95 12.30
CA ILE A 312 -16.22 -3.40 12.53
C ILE A 312 -17.67 -3.91 12.62
#